data_23bb57dfd21ccabd4cb8daaaa6bd8c6a
#
_entry.id   23bb57dfd21ccabd4cb8daaaa6bd8c6a
#
_cell.length_a   1.000
_cell.length_b   1.000
_cell.length_c   1.000
_cell.angle_alpha   90.00
_cell.angle_beta   90.00
_cell.angle_gamma   90.00
#
_symmetry.space_group_name_H-M   'P 1'
#
loop_
_entity.id
_entity.type
_entity.pdbx_description
1 polymer ?
#
loop_
_entity_poly.entity_id
_entity_poly.type
_entity_poly.pdbx_seq_one_letter_code
_entity_poly.pdbx_strand_id
1 'polypeptide(L)' 'IIPTMPIGANMLMTKYNIPEGKILGNKLKMIEEMWVKNDFQILDKQIQKIIKG' A
#
# COMPACT_ATOMS: atom_id res chain seq x y z
N ILE A 1 -18.34 -5.88 8.54
CA ILE A 1 -17.23 -6.62 7.95
C ILE A 1 -16.29 -5.65 7.24
N ILE A 2 -15.03 -5.73 7.57
CA ILE A 2 -14.02 -4.88 6.94
C ILE A 2 -13.57 -5.53 5.62
N PRO A 3 -13.67 -4.82 4.50
CA PRO A 3 -13.23 -5.40 3.22
C PRO A 3 -11.73 -5.68 3.21
N THR A 4 -11.34 -6.68 2.44
CA THR A 4 -9.94 -7.02 2.29
C THR A 4 -9.23 -5.99 1.42
N MET A 5 -8.08 -5.53 1.88
CA MET A 5 -7.30 -4.56 1.10
C MET A 5 -6.86 -5.20 -0.21
N PRO A 6 -7.11 -4.51 -1.36
CA PRO A 6 -6.76 -5.06 -2.67
C PRO A 6 -5.26 -5.11 -2.94
N ILE A 7 -4.49 -4.38 -2.16
CA ILE A 7 -3.04 -4.29 -2.38
C ILE A 7 -2.31 -5.03 -1.28
N GLY A 8 -1.50 -5.99 -1.65
CA GLY A 8 -0.73 -6.77 -0.72
C GLY A 8 0.77 -6.58 -0.89
N ALA A 9 1.55 -7.20 0.00
CA ALA A 9 3.00 -7.11 -0.06
C ALA A 9 3.55 -7.62 -1.39
N ASN A 10 2.98 -8.71 -1.89
CA ASN A 10 3.42 -9.27 -3.18
C ASN A 10 3.28 -8.27 -4.32
N MET A 11 2.19 -7.52 -4.33
CA MET A 11 1.97 -6.52 -5.37
C MET A 11 3.01 -5.41 -5.27
N LEU A 12 3.32 -4.96 -4.06
CA LEU A 12 4.33 -3.93 -3.87
C LEU A 12 5.71 -4.39 -4.33
N MET A 13 6.06 -5.62 -4.04
CA MET A 13 7.34 -6.17 -4.45
C MET A 13 7.43 -6.36 -5.96
N THR A 14 6.34 -6.81 -6.56
CA THR A 14 6.33 -7.13 -7.99
C THR A 14 6.09 -5.90 -8.86
N LYS A 15 5.07 -5.14 -8.52
CA LYS A 15 4.66 -4.01 -9.36
C LYS A 15 5.50 -2.75 -9.10
N TYR A 16 5.88 -2.52 -7.86
CA TYR A 16 6.59 -1.30 -7.49
C TYR A 16 8.04 -1.54 -7.12
N ASN A 17 8.50 -2.78 -7.21
CA ASN A 17 9.91 -3.13 -6.94
C ASN A 17 10.38 -2.71 -5.56
N ILE A 18 9.52 -2.83 -4.57
CA ILE A 18 9.90 -2.52 -3.20
C ILE A 18 10.55 -3.75 -2.59
N PRO A 19 11.78 -3.62 -2.06
CA PRO A 19 12.46 -4.77 -1.46
C PRO A 19 11.75 -5.26 -0.21
N GLU A 20 11.82 -6.56 0.03
CA GLU A 20 11.27 -7.15 1.23
C GLU A 20 12.04 -6.65 2.45
N GLY A 21 11.31 -6.35 3.53
CA GLY A 21 11.93 -5.89 4.76
C GLY A 21 11.12 -4.82 5.44
N LYS A 22 11.79 -4.03 6.29
CA LYS A 22 11.13 -2.98 7.06
C LYS A 22 10.48 -1.93 6.17
N ILE A 23 11.14 -1.59 5.06
CA ILE A 23 10.61 -0.59 4.14
C ILE A 23 9.29 -1.06 3.56
N LEU A 24 9.23 -2.31 3.16
CA LEU A 24 8.00 -2.87 2.61
C LEU A 24 6.88 -2.84 3.64
N GLY A 25 7.17 -3.23 4.86
CA GLY A 25 6.21 -3.21 5.95
C GLY A 25 5.69 -1.81 6.24
N ASN A 26 6.60 -0.84 6.29
CA ASN A 26 6.23 0.55 6.55
C ASN A 26 5.34 1.11 5.44
N LYS A 27 5.71 0.84 4.19
CA LYS A 27 4.92 1.34 3.05
C LYS A 27 3.55 0.69 3.04
N LEU A 28 3.49 -0.60 3.30
CA LEU A 28 2.23 -1.31 3.32
C LEU A 28 1.31 -0.75 4.41
N LYS A 29 1.86 -0.45 5.58
CA LYS A 29 1.09 0.12 6.67
C LYS A 29 0.55 1.49 6.30
N MET A 30 1.35 2.32 5.65
CA MET A 30 0.91 3.64 5.22
C MET A 30 -0.20 3.54 4.19
N ILE A 31 -0.09 2.60 3.28
CA ILE A 31 -1.11 2.37 2.27
C ILE A 31 -2.41 1.91 2.93
N GLU A 32 -2.30 1.03 3.91
CA GLU A 32 -3.47 0.54 4.63
C GLU A 32 -4.19 1.67 5.35
N GLU A 33 -3.44 2.55 6.00
CA GLU A 33 -4.03 3.69 6.69
C GLU A 33 -4.76 4.61 5.72
N MET A 34 -4.14 4.89 4.59
CA MET A 34 -4.74 5.72 3.57
C MET A 34 -6.01 5.08 3.02
N TRP A 35 -5.96 3.76 2.81
CA TRP A 35 -7.08 3.00 2.32
C TRP A 35 -8.29 3.10 3.26
N VAL A 36 -8.05 2.95 4.55
CA VAL A 36 -9.12 3.06 5.54
C VAL A 36 -9.68 4.48 5.59
N LYS A 37 -8.79 5.47 5.54
CA LYS A 37 -9.22 6.87 5.56
C LYS A 37 -10.03 7.24 4.33
N ASN A 38 -9.76 6.60 3.20
CA ASN A 38 -10.46 6.87 1.95
C ASN A 38 -11.67 5.97 1.76
N ASP A 39 -12.28 5.53 2.84
CA ASP A 39 -13.49 4.72 2.79
C ASP A 39 -13.25 3.41 2.02
N PHE A 40 -12.13 2.78 2.31
CA PHE A 40 -11.71 1.50 1.72
C PHE A 40 -11.50 1.60 0.21
N GLN A 41 -11.01 2.74 -0.23
CA GLN A 41 -10.63 2.95 -1.63
C GLN A 41 -9.23 3.54 -1.68
N ILE A 42 -8.44 3.08 -2.64
CA ILE A 42 -7.10 3.63 -2.83
C ILE A 42 -6.79 3.69 -4.32
N LEU A 43 -6.18 4.79 -4.74
CA LEU A 43 -5.81 5.01 -6.12
C LEU A 43 -4.33 4.77 -6.32
N ASP A 44 -3.95 4.37 -7.54
CA ASP A 44 -2.55 4.17 -7.89
C ASP A 44 -1.71 5.41 -7.60
N LYS A 45 -2.28 6.59 -7.84
CA LYS A 45 -1.58 7.85 -7.59
C LYS A 45 -1.19 7.98 -6.13
N GLN A 46 -2.08 7.57 -5.24
CA GLN A 46 -1.82 7.64 -3.80
C GLN A 46 -0.74 6.66 -3.39
N ILE A 47 -0.77 5.46 -3.96
CA ILE A 47 0.23 4.46 -3.68
C ILE A 47 1.61 4.93 -4.13
N GLN A 48 1.70 5.44 -5.34
CA GLN A 48 2.97 5.95 -5.87
C GLN A 48 3.51 7.09 -5.02
N LYS A 49 2.63 7.94 -4.54
CA LYS A 49 3.04 9.06 -3.70
C LYS A 49 3.63 8.57 -2.37
N ILE A 50 3.02 7.56 -1.80
CA ILE A 50 3.53 6.96 -0.56
C ILE A 50 4.88 6.29 -0.80
N ILE A 51 5.02 5.58 -1.91
CA ILE A 51 6.24 4.88 -2.23
C ILE A 51 7.39 5.83 -2.51
N LYS A 52 7.11 6.90 -3.25
CA LYS A 52 8.14 7.90 -3.59
C LYS A 52 8.45 8.82 -2.43
N GLY A 53 7.46 9.09 -1.61
CA GLY A 53 7.61 10.00 -0.49
C GLY A 53 8.33 9.37 0.64
#